data_cab4aa49666f8efcafd20412373f0c32
#
_entry.id   cab4aa49666f8efcafd20412373f0c32
#
_cell.length_a   1.000
_cell.length_b   1.000
_cell.length_c   1.000
_cell.angle_alpha   90.00
_cell.angle_beta   90.00
_cell.angle_gamma   90.00
#
_symmetry.space_group_name_H-M   'P 1'
#
loop_
_entity.id
_entity.type
_entity.pdbx_description
1 polymer ?
#
loop_
_entity_poly.entity_id
_entity_poly.type
_entity_poly.pdbx_seq_one_letter_code
_entity_poly.pdbx_strand_id
1 'polypeptide(L)'
;MRNFPEPVRLRIGSALWEAQIGRKAPWAKPLKGFGGSSVLETLDDHDGDAYHAVYTVRLAGVVYVLQAFQKKSKRGIATPQLEIALIQQRLKRAEEDHAAWLARKTGSR
;
A
#
# COMPACT_ATOMS: atom_id res chain seq x y z
N MET A 1 8.68 0.43 8.16
CA MET A 1 7.56 0.74 9.08
C MET A 1 7.90 0.64 10.54
N ARG A 2 8.90 -0.11 10.87
CA ARG A 2 9.28 -0.25 12.27
C ARG A 2 9.57 1.07 12.96
N ASN A 3 10.12 2.02 12.22
CA ASN A 3 10.49 3.32 12.78
C ASN A 3 9.33 4.30 12.85
N PHE A 4 8.18 3.89 12.38
CA PHE A 4 6.99 4.75 12.43
C PHE A 4 6.45 4.78 13.85
N PRO A 5 5.87 5.90 14.29
CA PRO A 5 5.23 5.95 15.60
C PRO A 5 4.15 4.89 15.74
N GLU A 6 3.97 4.40 16.94
CA GLU A 6 3.01 3.33 17.18
C GLU A 6 1.59 3.65 16.71
N PRO A 7 1.04 4.84 16.97
CA PRO A 7 -0.32 5.12 16.47
C PRO A 7 -0.42 5.03 14.96
N VAL A 8 0.64 5.44 14.26
CA VAL A 8 0.68 5.36 12.79
C VAL A 8 0.72 3.90 12.35
N ARG A 9 1.56 3.10 12.99
CA ARG A 9 1.66 1.68 12.64
C ARG A 9 0.35 0.95 12.87
N LEU A 10 -0.35 1.26 13.95
CA LEU A 10 -1.63 0.64 14.26
C LEU A 10 -2.68 1.00 13.20
N ARG A 11 -2.67 2.25 12.77
CA ARG A 11 -3.62 2.71 11.77
C ARG A 11 -3.36 2.06 10.41
N ILE A 12 -2.09 1.95 10.03
CA ILE A 12 -1.71 1.27 8.81
C ILE A 12 -2.09 -0.21 8.89
N GLY A 13 -1.78 -0.85 10.01
CA GLY A 13 -2.13 -2.24 10.22
C GLY A 13 -3.62 -2.49 10.12
N SER A 14 -4.41 -1.58 10.65
CA SER A 14 -5.86 -1.66 10.56
C SER A 14 -6.32 -1.58 9.11
N ALA A 15 -5.73 -0.69 8.32
CA ALA A 15 -6.07 -0.58 6.91
C ALA A 15 -5.73 -1.86 6.14
N LEU A 16 -4.57 -2.45 6.44
CA LEU A 16 -4.17 -3.69 5.79
C LEU A 16 -5.09 -4.85 6.18
N TRP A 17 -5.51 -4.87 7.41
CA TRP A 17 -6.47 -5.87 7.87
C TRP A 17 -7.78 -5.77 7.11
N GLU A 18 -8.31 -4.55 6.96
CA GLU A 18 -9.53 -4.34 6.19
C GLU A 18 -9.36 -4.83 4.76
N ALA A 19 -8.21 -4.54 4.16
CA ALA A 19 -7.94 -4.99 2.80
C ALA A 19 -7.92 -6.51 2.70
N GLN A 20 -7.35 -7.17 3.68
CA GLN A 20 -7.25 -8.63 3.67
C GLN A 20 -8.59 -9.32 3.76
N ILE A 21 -9.54 -8.70 4.43
CA ILE A 21 -10.88 -9.29 4.54
C ILE A 21 -11.84 -8.73 3.51
N GLY A 22 -11.32 -8.08 2.47
CA GLY A 22 -12.12 -7.63 1.35
C GLY A 22 -12.79 -6.30 1.54
N ARG A 23 -12.41 -5.53 2.55
CA ARG A 23 -12.98 -4.22 2.81
C ARG A 23 -11.93 -3.13 2.60
N LYS A 24 -12.36 -1.88 2.66
CA LYS A 24 -11.48 -0.74 2.50
C LYS A 24 -11.61 0.14 3.73
N ALA A 25 -10.49 0.48 4.34
CA ALA A 25 -10.50 1.41 5.46
C ALA A 25 -11.03 2.76 4.99
N PRO A 26 -11.85 3.45 5.81
CA PRO A 26 -12.41 4.73 5.39
C PRO A 26 -11.37 5.79 5.04
N TRP A 27 -10.19 5.72 5.63
CA TRP A 27 -9.14 6.70 5.36
C TRP A 27 -8.21 6.32 4.22
N ALA A 28 -8.44 5.17 3.59
CA ALA A 28 -7.66 4.74 2.44
C ALA A 28 -8.33 5.21 1.16
N LYS A 29 -7.53 5.57 0.18
CA LYS A 29 -8.06 6.03 -1.10
C LYS A 29 -7.17 5.56 -2.24
N PRO A 30 -7.72 5.49 -3.46
CA PRO A 30 -6.91 5.06 -4.61
C PRO A 30 -5.75 6.02 -4.85
N LEU A 31 -4.61 5.46 -5.16
CA LEU A 31 -3.44 6.25 -5.52
C LEU A 31 -3.54 6.64 -6.98
N LYS A 32 -3.37 7.93 -7.27
CA LYS A 32 -3.44 8.43 -8.63
C LYS A 32 -2.38 7.79 -9.51
N GLY A 33 -2.76 7.53 -10.75
CA GLY A 33 -1.82 7.00 -11.74
C GLY A 33 -1.73 5.49 -11.80
N PHE A 34 -2.60 4.79 -11.08
CA PHE A 34 -2.56 3.33 -11.05
C PHE A 34 -3.86 2.68 -11.52
N GLY A 35 -4.60 3.37 -12.34
CA GLY A 35 -5.70 2.74 -13.05
C GLY A 35 -6.90 2.36 -12.20
N GLY A 36 -7.27 3.16 -11.24
CA GLY A 36 -8.47 2.91 -10.48
C GLY A 36 -8.20 2.52 -9.05
N SER A 37 -8.88 1.50 -8.53
CA SER A 37 -8.87 1.22 -7.12
C SER A 37 -8.05 -0.01 -6.73
N SER A 38 -7.14 -0.46 -7.61
CA SER A 38 -6.33 -1.64 -7.31
C SER A 38 -5.14 -1.35 -6.41
N VAL A 39 -4.74 -0.08 -6.31
CA VAL A 39 -3.65 0.34 -5.45
C VAL A 39 -4.19 1.44 -4.55
N LEU A 40 -4.13 1.23 -3.26
CA LEU A 40 -4.64 2.17 -2.28
C LEU A 40 -3.51 2.80 -1.48
N GLU A 41 -3.79 3.96 -0.97
CA GLU A 41 -2.85 4.70 -0.14
C GLU A 41 -3.53 5.12 1.15
N THR A 42 -2.83 4.97 2.27
CA THR A 42 -3.23 5.60 3.53
C THR A 42 -2.30 6.77 3.79
N LEU A 43 -2.86 7.83 4.33
CA LEU A 43 -2.10 9.01 4.70
C LEU A 43 -2.44 9.34 6.14
N ASP A 44 -1.45 9.44 6.98
CA ASP A 44 -1.64 9.71 8.39
C ASP A 44 -0.69 10.80 8.85
N ASP A 45 -1.24 11.83 9.47
CA ASP A 45 -0.43 12.91 10.02
C ASP A 45 -0.12 12.63 11.48
N HIS A 46 1.13 12.85 11.85
CA HIS A 46 1.54 12.63 13.22
C HIS A 46 2.70 13.57 13.53
N ASP A 47 2.53 14.44 14.51
CA ASP A 47 3.54 15.40 14.94
C ASP A 47 4.13 16.21 13.78
N GLY A 48 3.28 16.61 12.83
CA GLY A 48 3.70 17.46 11.73
C GLY A 48 4.28 16.73 10.54
N ASP A 49 4.47 15.45 10.63
CA ASP A 49 4.96 14.64 9.51
C ASP A 49 3.82 13.83 8.92
N ALA A 50 3.93 13.51 7.65
CA ALA A 50 2.94 12.68 6.96
C ALA A 50 3.53 11.29 6.72
N TYR A 51 2.74 10.27 7.02
CA TYR A 51 3.15 8.90 6.85
C TYR A 51 2.25 8.24 5.81
N HIS A 52 2.87 7.66 4.80
CA HIS A 52 2.16 7.04 3.68
C HIS A 52 2.38 5.54 3.68
N ALA A 53 1.33 4.80 3.38
CA ALA A 53 1.47 3.37 3.10
C ALA A 53 0.67 3.07 1.84
N VAL A 54 1.29 2.35 0.91
CA VAL A 54 0.70 2.03 -0.38
C VAL A 54 0.64 0.51 -0.51
N TYR A 55 -0.53 0.00 -0.89
CA TYR A 55 -0.72 -1.45 -0.93
C TYR A 55 -1.73 -1.85 -2.01
N THR A 56 -1.71 -3.13 -2.38
CA THR A 56 -2.61 -3.65 -3.40
C THR A 56 -3.86 -4.23 -2.77
N VAL A 57 -4.97 -4.22 -3.53
CA VAL A 57 -6.22 -4.81 -3.05
C VAL A 57 -6.90 -5.70 -4.08
N ARG A 58 -6.29 -5.88 -5.25
CA ARG A 58 -6.92 -6.69 -6.29
C ARG A 58 -6.18 -7.95 -6.67
N LEU A 59 -5.17 -8.30 -5.89
CA LEU A 59 -4.48 -9.55 -6.09
C LEU A 59 -5.10 -10.55 -5.13
N ALA A 60 -5.99 -11.37 -5.65
CA ALA A 60 -6.85 -12.23 -4.85
C ALA A 60 -6.06 -13.05 -3.83
N GLY A 61 -6.49 -12.98 -2.58
CA GLY A 61 -5.89 -13.74 -1.50
C GLY A 61 -4.62 -13.15 -0.92
N VAL A 62 -4.11 -12.05 -1.49
CA VAL A 62 -2.83 -11.48 -1.03
C VAL A 62 -2.89 -9.96 -1.09
N VAL A 63 -2.42 -9.32 -0.04
CA VAL A 63 -2.22 -7.87 -0.01
C VAL A 63 -0.73 -7.61 0.03
N TYR A 64 -0.21 -6.92 -0.96
CA TYR A 64 1.21 -6.57 -1.00
C TYR A 64 1.38 -5.12 -0.57
N VAL A 65 2.25 -4.89 0.40
CA VAL A 65 2.64 -3.53 0.77
C VAL A 65 3.75 -3.12 -0.17
N LEU A 66 3.48 -2.12 -1.00
CA LEU A 66 4.41 -1.70 -2.03
C LEU A 66 5.43 -0.69 -1.51
N GLN A 67 5.01 0.18 -0.59
CA GLN A 67 5.91 1.17 -0.02
C GLN A 67 5.26 1.77 1.23
N ALA A 68 6.08 2.11 2.20
CA ALA A 68 5.65 2.89 3.34
C ALA A 68 6.75 3.91 3.58
N PHE A 69 6.40 5.18 3.65
CA PHE A 69 7.40 6.22 3.77
C PHE A 69 6.87 7.41 4.56
N GLN A 70 7.79 8.18 5.09
CA GLN A 70 7.50 9.37 5.86
C GLN A 70 7.89 10.60 5.05
N LYS A 71 7.03 11.59 5.05
CA LYS A 71 7.32 12.87 4.43
C LYS A 71 7.34 13.93 5.52
N LYS A 72 8.47 14.57 5.69
CA LYS A 72 8.67 15.50 6.80
C LYS A 72 8.12 16.88 6.55
N SER A 73 7.69 17.17 5.34
CA SER A 73 7.12 18.45 5.02
C SER A 73 5.61 18.39 5.14
N LYS A 74 5.04 19.42 5.70
CA LYS A 74 3.59 19.53 5.78
C LYS A 74 2.97 19.97 4.48
N ARG A 75 3.79 20.48 3.56
CA ARG A 75 3.28 20.92 2.29
C ARG A 75 3.34 19.81 1.30
N GLY A 76 2.41 19.83 0.36
CA GLY A 76 2.43 18.86 -0.70
C GLY A 76 2.28 17.46 -0.17
N ILE A 77 1.08 17.14 0.24
CA ILE A 77 0.78 15.79 0.70
C ILE A 77 0.74 14.80 -0.43
N ALA A 78 0.90 15.27 -1.68
CA ALA A 78 0.94 14.36 -2.82
C ALA A 78 2.15 13.45 -2.75
N THR A 79 2.01 12.24 -3.26
CA THR A 79 3.09 11.28 -3.28
C THR A 79 4.18 11.77 -4.23
N PRO A 80 5.44 11.88 -3.77
CA PRO A 80 6.52 12.36 -4.65
C PRO A 80 6.76 11.44 -5.84
N GLN A 81 7.25 12.02 -6.93
CA GLN A 81 7.49 11.26 -8.16
C GLN A 81 8.46 10.11 -7.99
N LEU A 82 9.49 10.30 -7.17
CA LEU A 82 10.43 9.20 -6.93
C LEU A 82 9.75 8.02 -6.26
N GLU A 83 8.81 8.31 -5.36
CA GLU A 83 8.05 7.25 -4.71
C GLU A 83 7.10 6.58 -5.70
N ILE A 84 6.48 7.36 -6.58
CA ILE A 84 5.59 6.82 -7.60
C ILE A 84 6.35 5.82 -8.49
N ALA A 85 7.55 6.19 -8.94
CA ALA A 85 8.35 5.31 -9.79
C ALA A 85 8.69 4.01 -9.08
N LEU A 86 9.07 4.11 -7.81
CA LEU A 86 9.40 2.93 -7.02
C LEU A 86 8.16 2.06 -6.81
N ILE A 87 7.02 2.68 -6.54
CA ILE A 87 5.77 1.95 -6.35
C ILE A 87 5.38 1.22 -7.62
N GLN A 88 5.52 1.86 -8.79
CA GLN A 88 5.23 1.22 -10.07
C GLN A 88 6.08 -0.02 -10.29
N GLN A 89 7.36 0.10 -9.98
CA GLN A 89 8.29 -1.00 -10.11
C GLN A 89 7.91 -2.15 -9.19
N ARG A 90 7.56 -1.82 -7.96
CA ARG A 90 7.18 -2.83 -6.97
C ARG A 90 5.84 -3.47 -7.29
N LEU A 91 4.92 -2.70 -7.85
CA LEU A 91 3.63 -3.26 -8.25
C LEU A 91 3.82 -4.31 -9.34
N LYS A 92 4.65 -4.01 -10.34
CA LYS A 92 4.93 -4.96 -11.39
C LYS A 92 5.50 -6.25 -10.82
N ARG A 93 6.42 -6.12 -9.89
CA ARG A 93 7.02 -7.26 -9.24
C ARG A 93 6.01 -8.06 -8.40
N ALA A 94 5.12 -7.35 -7.72
CA ALA A 94 4.08 -8.00 -6.93
C ALA A 94 3.12 -8.77 -7.83
N GLU A 95 2.77 -8.20 -8.98
CA GLU A 95 1.91 -8.89 -9.94
C GLU A 95 2.55 -10.16 -10.47
N GLU A 96 3.85 -10.09 -10.78
CA GLU A 96 4.59 -11.26 -11.24
C GLU A 96 4.66 -12.33 -10.16
N ASP A 97 4.93 -11.90 -8.93
CA ASP A 97 5.00 -12.81 -7.80
C ASP A 97 3.66 -13.48 -7.53
N HIS A 98 2.59 -12.71 -7.65
CA HIS A 98 1.25 -13.22 -7.44
C HIS A 98 0.86 -14.22 -8.52
N ALA A 99 1.24 -13.96 -9.76
CA ALA A 99 0.98 -14.88 -10.85
C ALA A 99 1.70 -16.21 -10.62
N ALA A 100 2.95 -16.15 -10.16
CA ALA A 100 3.70 -17.35 -9.85
C ALA A 100 3.07 -18.11 -8.67
N TRP A 101 2.60 -17.39 -7.66
CA TRP A 101 1.94 -17.97 -6.51
C TRP A 101 0.66 -18.71 -6.93
N LEU A 102 -0.15 -18.08 -7.78
CA LEU A 102 -1.37 -18.69 -8.28
C LEU A 102 -1.06 -19.95 -9.11
N ALA A 103 -0.02 -19.88 -9.93
CA ALA A 103 0.36 -21.03 -10.75
C ALA A 103 0.78 -22.20 -9.87
N ARG A 104 1.55 -21.94 -8.81
CA ARG A 104 1.94 -22.98 -7.87
C ARG A 104 0.74 -23.58 -7.16
N LYS A 105 -0.20 -22.72 -6.78
CA LYS A 105 -1.37 -23.16 -6.04
C LYS A 105 -2.29 -24.01 -6.90
N THR A 106 -2.49 -23.64 -8.15
CA THR A 106 -3.38 -24.38 -9.04
C THR A 106 -2.69 -25.54 -9.73
N GLY A 107 -1.39 -25.45 -9.97
CA GLY A 107 -0.64 -26.49 -10.66
C GLY A 107 -0.16 -27.59 -9.75
N SER A 108 -0.23 -27.40 -8.46
CA SER A 108 0.25 -28.39 -7.52
C SER A 108 -0.81 -29.46 -7.36
N ARG A 109 -0.40 -30.63 -7.53
CA ARG A 109 -1.38 -31.67 -7.53
C ARG A 109 -0.84 -32.93 -7.06
#